data_4e0078c4352398a7d3ae870ecda87b58
#
_entry.id   4e0078c4352398a7d3ae870ecda87b58
#
_cell.length_a   1.000
_cell.length_b   1.000
_cell.length_c   1.000
_cell.angle_alpha   90.00
_cell.angle_beta   90.00
_cell.angle_gamma   90.00
#
_symmetry.space_group_name_H-M   'P 1'
#
loop_
_entity.id
_entity.type
_entity.pdbx_description
1 polymer ?
#
loop_
_entity_poly.entity_id
_entity_poly.type
_entity_poly.pdbx_seq_one_letter_code
_entity_poly.pdbx_strand_id
1 'polypeptide(L)'
;MTSNSKHNQGVIQRLRRRLSSLIPRVERNAVFEVLRRDTLNLPPRSPDLRIDQVTADNLQDISQFRNETVLQTFRQYLARKDIGVYAYCDGLAAGHAWAALWHGSKRLVWGYLPVDASTACIYFCSVSPSYRGRKTYQNMLVELSKLVFESTPVRRILISCALDNLPSYSAIERVGFRRLLILPILRWRGHMIRFARIPKVESDNQKVPRS
;
A
#
# COMPACT_ATOMS: atom_id res chain seq x y z
N MET A 1 0.40 43.98 -8.19
CA MET A 1 0.01 43.77 -6.77
C MET A 1 -0.52 42.35 -6.50
N THR A 2 0.16 41.28 -6.88
CA THR A 2 -0.36 39.89 -6.78
C THR A 2 0.58 38.89 -6.07
N SER A 3 1.74 39.34 -5.55
CA SER A 3 2.72 38.46 -4.91
C SER A 3 2.44 38.13 -3.44
N ASN A 4 1.71 38.98 -2.72
CA ASN A 4 1.51 38.85 -1.27
C ASN A 4 0.43 37.81 -0.88
N SER A 5 -0.50 37.47 -1.79
CA SER A 5 -1.62 36.54 -1.51
C SER A 5 -1.15 35.07 -1.44
N LYS A 6 -0.21 34.65 -2.31
CA LYS A 6 0.30 33.27 -2.32
C LYS A 6 1.20 32.96 -1.10
N HIS A 7 1.95 33.95 -0.63
CA HIS A 7 2.81 33.77 0.56
C HIS A 7 1.97 33.58 1.84
N ASN A 8 0.91 34.34 2.01
CA ASN A 8 -0.01 34.21 3.14
C ASN A 8 -0.77 32.89 3.16
N GLN A 9 -1.18 32.34 2.00
CA GLN A 9 -1.85 31.05 1.93
C GLN A 9 -0.92 29.90 2.39
N GLY A 10 0.36 29.96 2.06
CA GLY A 10 1.35 28.95 2.50
C GLY A 10 1.57 28.98 4.01
N VAL A 11 1.62 30.15 4.62
CA VAL A 11 1.78 30.32 6.08
C VAL A 11 0.52 29.83 6.82
N ILE A 12 -0.66 30.18 6.35
CA ILE A 12 -1.93 29.73 6.95
C ILE A 12 -2.08 28.21 6.85
N GLN A 13 -1.70 27.59 5.73
CA GLN A 13 -1.71 26.12 5.60
C GLN A 13 -0.71 25.44 6.53
N ARG A 14 0.49 25.99 6.72
CA ARG A 14 1.48 25.46 7.67
C ARG A 14 1.00 25.59 9.11
N LEU A 15 0.40 26.73 9.48
CA LEU A 15 -0.22 26.94 10.79
C LEU A 15 -1.40 26.00 11.04
N ARG A 16 -2.29 25.82 10.07
CA ARG A 16 -3.40 24.85 10.16
C ARG A 16 -2.88 23.41 10.33
N ARG A 17 -1.83 23.00 9.61
CA ARG A 17 -1.21 21.68 9.78
C ARG A 17 -0.56 21.52 11.16
N ARG A 18 0.11 22.57 11.70
CA ARG A 18 0.69 22.54 13.05
C ARG A 18 -0.41 22.50 14.14
N LEU A 19 -1.46 23.28 14.00
CA LEU A 19 -2.58 23.28 14.95
C LEU A 19 -3.36 21.96 14.89
N SER A 20 -3.58 21.38 13.71
CA SER A 20 -4.24 20.08 13.57
C SER A 20 -3.43 18.92 14.16
N SER A 21 -2.09 19.04 14.24
CA SER A 21 -1.24 18.04 14.89
C SER A 21 -1.31 18.06 16.43
N LEU A 22 -1.85 19.13 17.01
CA LEU A 22 -2.03 19.26 18.46
C LEU A 22 -3.29 18.58 18.98
N ILE A 23 -4.26 18.31 18.09
CA ILE A 23 -5.51 17.65 18.45
C ILE A 23 -5.32 16.13 18.29
N PRO A 24 -5.59 15.33 19.34
CA PRO A 24 -5.57 13.87 19.22
C PRO A 24 -6.57 13.43 18.14
N ARG A 25 -6.14 12.59 17.21
CA ARG A 25 -7.00 12.05 16.16
C ARG A 25 -7.00 10.53 16.24
N VAL A 26 -8.18 9.95 16.39
CA VAL A 26 -8.37 8.51 16.31
C VAL A 26 -8.68 8.15 14.85
N GLU A 27 -7.81 7.34 14.26
CA GLU A 27 -8.00 6.74 12.94
C GLU A 27 -8.40 5.28 13.13
N ARG A 28 -9.32 4.77 12.34
CA ARG A 28 -9.68 3.35 12.33
C ARG A 28 -9.31 2.76 10.98
N ASN A 29 -8.35 1.83 10.99
CA ASN A 29 -7.88 1.17 9.78
C ASN A 29 -8.32 -0.30 9.79
N ALA A 30 -8.93 -0.74 8.70
CA ALA A 30 -9.10 -2.17 8.44
C ALA A 30 -7.76 -2.74 7.95
N VAL A 31 -7.33 -3.83 8.58
CA VAL A 31 -6.14 -4.59 8.18
C VAL A 31 -6.62 -5.89 7.55
N PHE A 32 -6.09 -6.17 6.37
CA PHE A 32 -6.41 -7.36 5.59
C PHE A 32 -5.16 -8.20 5.39
N GLU A 33 -5.37 -9.48 5.14
CA GLU A 33 -4.32 -10.41 4.78
C GLU A 33 -4.73 -11.32 3.63
N VAL A 34 -3.73 -11.80 2.90
CA VAL A 34 -3.84 -12.94 2.00
C VAL A 34 -2.64 -13.85 2.25
N LEU A 35 -2.88 -15.14 2.30
CA LEU A 35 -1.84 -16.16 2.49
C LEU A 35 -1.42 -16.70 1.12
N ARG A 36 -0.19 -17.20 1.03
CA ARG A 36 0.34 -17.83 -0.20
C ARG A 36 -0.55 -18.94 -0.75
N ARG A 37 -1.24 -19.68 0.12
CA ARG A 37 -2.16 -20.77 -0.24
C ARG A 37 -3.54 -20.30 -0.68
N ASP A 38 -3.88 -19.03 -0.46
CA ASP A 38 -5.18 -18.49 -0.79
C ASP A 38 -5.27 -18.21 -2.29
N THR A 39 -6.45 -18.41 -2.87
CA THR A 39 -6.71 -18.06 -4.27
C THR A 39 -7.11 -16.60 -4.36
N LEU A 40 -6.44 -15.85 -5.22
CA LEU A 40 -6.80 -14.48 -5.53
C LEU A 40 -7.81 -14.44 -6.69
N ASN A 41 -8.83 -13.61 -6.52
CA ASN A 41 -9.86 -13.39 -7.53
C ASN A 41 -9.38 -12.34 -8.53
N LEU A 42 -8.96 -12.78 -9.72
CA LEU A 42 -8.56 -11.86 -10.78
C LEU A 42 -9.81 -11.22 -11.40
N PRO A 43 -10.00 -9.91 -11.29
CA PRO A 43 -11.13 -9.24 -11.92
C PRO A 43 -10.96 -9.21 -13.45
N PRO A 44 -12.07 -9.07 -14.21
CA PRO A 44 -11.97 -8.83 -15.64
C PRO A 44 -11.04 -7.64 -15.92
N ARG A 45 -10.08 -7.85 -16.83
CA ARG A 45 -9.11 -6.84 -17.24
C ARG A 45 -9.59 -6.16 -18.51
N SER A 46 -9.52 -4.82 -18.56
CA SER A 46 -9.71 -4.08 -19.80
C SER A 46 -8.57 -4.45 -20.77
N PRO A 47 -8.84 -4.56 -22.10
CA PRO A 47 -7.81 -4.91 -23.09
C PRO A 47 -6.62 -3.93 -23.12
N ASP A 48 -6.86 -2.66 -22.77
CA ASP A 48 -5.87 -1.59 -22.70
C ASP A 48 -5.09 -1.55 -21.38
N LEU A 49 -5.49 -2.35 -20.38
CA LEU A 49 -4.82 -2.41 -19.07
C LEU A 49 -3.64 -3.39 -19.11
N ARG A 50 -2.44 -2.87 -18.93
CA ARG A 50 -1.20 -3.63 -18.71
C ARG A 50 -0.67 -3.35 -17.30
N ILE A 51 -0.16 -4.38 -16.63
CA ILE A 51 0.49 -4.25 -15.32
C ILE A 51 1.92 -4.75 -15.46
N ASP A 52 2.88 -3.88 -15.18
CA ASP A 52 4.30 -4.21 -15.27
C ASP A 52 5.00 -3.97 -13.93
N GLN A 53 6.03 -4.74 -13.65
CA GLN A 53 6.90 -4.49 -12.50
C GLN A 53 7.65 -3.16 -12.67
N VAL A 54 7.76 -2.39 -11.60
CA VAL A 54 8.59 -1.19 -11.57
C VAL A 54 10.06 -1.59 -11.50
N THR A 55 10.82 -1.10 -12.45
CA THR A 55 12.28 -1.29 -12.57
C THR A 55 12.98 0.08 -12.71
N ALA A 56 14.30 0.09 -12.81
CA ALA A 56 15.04 1.31 -13.11
C ALA A 56 14.65 1.91 -14.46
N ASP A 57 14.33 1.05 -15.45
CA ASP A 57 14.07 1.44 -16.85
C ASP A 57 12.75 2.19 -17.01
N ASN A 58 11.70 1.77 -16.28
CA ASN A 58 10.37 2.39 -16.36
C ASN A 58 10.05 3.30 -15.18
N LEU A 59 11.00 3.53 -14.27
CA LEU A 59 10.78 4.30 -13.05
C LEU A 59 10.24 5.72 -13.34
N GLN A 60 10.71 6.34 -14.43
CA GLN A 60 10.36 7.69 -14.83
C GLN A 60 8.88 7.84 -15.24
N ASP A 61 8.20 6.76 -15.59
CA ASP A 61 6.80 6.78 -16.06
C ASP A 61 5.82 7.33 -15.01
N ILE A 62 6.19 7.27 -13.72
CA ILE A 62 5.40 7.89 -12.65
C ILE A 62 5.20 9.39 -12.85
N SER A 63 6.12 10.06 -13.53
CA SER A 63 6.06 11.52 -13.80
C SER A 63 4.87 11.91 -14.67
N GLN A 64 4.24 10.95 -15.34
CA GLN A 64 3.04 11.19 -16.15
C GLN A 64 1.82 11.61 -15.30
N PHE A 65 1.78 11.28 -14.00
CA PHE A 65 0.67 11.67 -13.12
C PHE A 65 1.08 11.99 -11.67
N ARG A 66 2.38 11.99 -11.38
CA ARG A 66 2.94 12.34 -10.07
C ARG A 66 4.09 13.34 -10.22
N ASN A 67 4.40 14.03 -9.14
CA ASN A 67 5.50 15.00 -9.09
C ASN A 67 6.85 14.33 -8.78
N GLU A 68 7.92 15.10 -8.93
CA GLU A 68 9.31 14.67 -8.67
C GLU A 68 9.51 14.10 -7.26
N THR A 69 8.82 14.61 -6.25
CA THR A 69 8.93 14.09 -4.87
C THR A 69 8.53 12.61 -4.79
N VAL A 70 7.50 12.21 -5.55
CA VAL A 70 7.06 10.81 -5.62
C VAL A 70 8.07 9.97 -6.39
N LEU A 71 8.64 10.48 -7.46
CA LEU A 71 9.70 9.81 -8.21
C LEU A 71 10.91 9.52 -7.31
N GLN A 72 11.38 10.51 -6.54
CA GLN A 72 12.47 10.31 -5.57
C GLN A 72 12.11 9.26 -4.50
N THR A 73 10.85 9.25 -4.05
CA THR A 73 10.36 8.24 -3.12
C THR A 73 10.44 6.83 -3.73
N PHE A 74 10.09 6.68 -5.00
CA PHE A 74 10.16 5.39 -5.69
C PHE A 74 11.59 4.91 -5.93
N ARG A 75 12.53 5.83 -6.20
CA ARG A 75 13.98 5.50 -6.21
C ARG A 75 14.42 4.88 -4.88
N GLN A 76 13.96 5.45 -3.77
CA GLN A 76 14.24 4.90 -2.43
C GLN A 76 13.58 3.52 -2.21
N TYR A 77 12.39 3.28 -2.78
CA TYR A 77 11.72 1.99 -2.67
C TYR A 77 12.50 0.91 -3.43
N LEU A 78 12.92 1.19 -4.66
CA LEU A 78 13.79 0.28 -5.43
C LEU A 78 15.14 0.04 -4.73
N ALA A 79 15.78 1.08 -4.20
CA ALA A 79 17.04 0.95 -3.45
C ALA A 79 16.88 0.06 -2.20
N ARG A 80 15.69 0.04 -1.58
CA ARG A 80 15.35 -0.87 -0.48
C ARG A 80 14.91 -2.27 -0.95
N LYS A 81 14.94 -2.54 -2.25
CA LYS A 81 14.47 -3.79 -2.87
C LYS A 81 12.99 -4.08 -2.58
N ASP A 82 12.17 -3.04 -2.39
CA ASP A 82 10.72 -3.18 -2.38
C ASP A 82 10.24 -3.48 -3.80
N ILE A 83 9.17 -4.27 -3.95
CA ILE A 83 8.59 -4.60 -5.25
C ILE A 83 7.47 -3.63 -5.54
N GLY A 84 7.47 -3.04 -6.73
CA GLY A 84 6.40 -2.17 -7.21
C GLY A 84 5.82 -2.64 -8.53
N VAL A 85 4.58 -2.24 -8.80
CA VAL A 85 3.94 -2.39 -10.11
C VAL A 85 3.36 -1.06 -10.58
N TYR A 86 3.42 -0.83 -11.90
CA TYR A 86 2.65 0.19 -12.59
C TYR A 86 1.47 -0.45 -13.32
N ALA A 87 0.35 0.26 -13.33
CA ALA A 87 -0.75 0.01 -14.24
C ALA A 87 -0.66 1.01 -15.40
N TYR A 88 -0.64 0.51 -16.62
CA TYR A 88 -0.73 1.32 -17.83
C TYR A 88 -2.12 1.15 -18.42
N CYS A 89 -2.74 2.26 -18.78
CA CYS A 89 -3.99 2.30 -19.52
C CYS A 89 -3.77 3.21 -20.74
N ASP A 90 -4.18 2.76 -21.91
CA ASP A 90 -3.96 3.51 -23.16
C ASP A 90 -2.47 3.90 -23.38
N GLY A 91 -1.55 3.05 -22.91
CA GLY A 91 -0.10 3.27 -22.98
C GLY A 91 0.47 4.24 -21.93
N LEU A 92 -0.36 4.87 -21.10
CA LEU A 92 0.04 5.83 -20.08
C LEU A 92 0.02 5.22 -18.68
N ALA A 93 0.98 5.62 -17.82
CA ALA A 93 0.99 5.22 -16.43
C ALA A 93 -0.25 5.77 -15.70
N ALA A 94 -1.13 4.87 -15.29
CA ALA A 94 -2.43 5.17 -14.71
C ALA A 94 -2.52 4.85 -13.20
N GLY A 95 -1.59 4.05 -12.69
CA GLY A 95 -1.59 3.66 -11.28
C GLY A 95 -0.28 3.03 -10.84
N HIS A 96 -0.13 2.91 -9.53
CA HIS A 96 1.00 2.24 -8.89
C HIS A 96 0.60 1.57 -7.58
N ALA A 97 1.31 0.51 -7.22
CA ALA A 97 1.25 -0.14 -5.91
C ALA A 97 2.64 -0.68 -5.54
N TRP A 98 2.98 -0.69 -4.26
CA TRP A 98 4.26 -1.16 -3.75
C TRP A 98 4.08 -2.18 -2.63
N ALA A 99 4.99 -3.14 -2.56
CA ALA A 99 5.08 -4.13 -1.49
C ALA A 99 6.43 -3.98 -0.77
N ALA A 100 6.36 -3.76 0.53
CA ALA A 100 7.49 -3.72 1.43
C ALA A 100 7.93 -5.13 1.77
N LEU A 101 9.22 -5.41 1.62
CA LEU A 101 9.84 -6.69 1.91
C LEU A 101 10.80 -6.61 3.10
N TRP A 102 11.08 -7.77 3.70
CA TRP A 102 12.06 -7.88 4.76
C TRP A 102 13.47 -8.10 4.20
N HIS A 103 14.42 -7.31 4.70
CA HIS A 103 15.84 -7.38 4.31
C HIS A 103 16.74 -7.38 5.55
N GLY A 104 16.59 -8.40 6.40
CA GLY A 104 17.45 -8.59 7.58
C GLY A 104 16.99 -7.87 8.85
N SER A 105 16.16 -6.85 8.79
CA SER A 105 15.63 -6.15 9.94
C SER A 105 14.11 -6.02 9.91
N LYS A 106 13.46 -6.14 11.07
CA LYS A 106 12.02 -5.89 11.21
C LYS A 106 11.72 -4.42 10.98
N ARG A 107 10.72 -4.14 10.16
CA ARG A 107 10.22 -2.78 9.95
C ARG A 107 8.71 -2.71 10.08
N LEU A 108 8.18 -1.51 10.25
CA LEU A 108 6.75 -1.24 10.27
C LEU A 108 6.41 -0.33 9.09
N VAL A 109 5.50 -0.76 8.23
CA VAL A 109 4.88 0.09 7.23
C VAL A 109 3.80 0.92 7.93
N TRP A 110 3.75 2.23 7.64
CA TRP A 110 2.87 3.18 8.32
C TRP A 110 3.02 3.20 9.85
N GLY A 111 4.12 2.61 10.39
CA GLY A 111 4.38 2.47 11.81
C GLY A 111 3.57 1.38 12.53
N TYR A 112 2.71 0.63 11.83
CA TYR A 112 1.88 -0.41 12.47
C TYR A 112 1.79 -1.74 11.73
N LEU A 113 1.99 -1.80 10.41
CA LEU A 113 2.00 -3.05 9.66
C LEU A 113 3.38 -3.71 9.72
N PRO A 114 3.51 -4.90 10.34
CA PRO A 114 4.81 -5.56 10.47
C PRO A 114 5.27 -6.13 9.12
N VAL A 115 6.56 -5.97 8.85
CA VAL A 115 7.27 -6.65 7.77
C VAL A 115 8.37 -7.50 8.41
N ASP A 116 8.35 -8.80 8.14
CA ASP A 116 9.31 -9.79 8.63
C ASP A 116 9.58 -10.86 7.56
N ALA A 117 10.41 -11.85 7.88
CA ALA A 117 10.80 -12.90 6.92
C ALA A 117 9.61 -13.70 6.35
N SER A 118 8.45 -13.68 7.01
CA SER A 118 7.24 -14.39 6.59
C SER A 118 6.15 -13.47 6.05
N THR A 119 6.29 -12.16 6.20
CA THR A 119 5.22 -11.18 5.97
C THR A 119 5.73 -10.01 5.13
N ALA A 120 5.10 -9.76 3.98
CA ALA A 120 5.20 -8.54 3.20
C ALA A 120 4.00 -7.62 3.47
N CYS A 121 4.13 -6.33 3.11
CA CYS A 121 3.03 -5.38 3.23
C CYS A 121 2.86 -4.59 1.93
N ILE A 122 1.65 -4.63 1.35
CA ILE A 122 1.29 -3.74 0.25
C ILE A 122 0.98 -2.35 0.82
N TYR A 123 1.54 -1.34 0.18
CA TYR A 123 1.43 0.05 0.63
C TYR A 123 1.58 1.02 -0.55
N PHE A 124 1.27 2.28 -0.28
CA PHE A 124 1.42 3.38 -1.24
C PHE A 124 0.80 3.10 -2.61
N CYS A 125 -0.48 2.66 -2.60
CA CYS A 125 -1.24 2.39 -3.81
C CYS A 125 -1.99 3.66 -4.26
N SER A 126 -2.04 3.87 -5.57
CA SER A 126 -2.84 4.96 -6.14
C SER A 126 -3.23 4.66 -7.58
N VAL A 127 -4.41 5.15 -7.98
CA VAL A 127 -4.89 5.17 -9.36
C VAL A 127 -5.22 6.61 -9.72
N SER A 128 -4.77 7.05 -10.89
CA SER A 128 -5.10 8.36 -11.44
C SER A 128 -6.62 8.54 -11.56
N PRO A 129 -7.17 9.70 -11.18
CA PRO A 129 -8.61 9.93 -11.17
C PRO A 129 -9.32 9.54 -12.47
N SER A 130 -8.70 9.82 -13.63
CA SER A 130 -9.24 9.51 -14.96
C SER A 130 -9.40 8.00 -15.26
N TYR A 131 -8.70 7.14 -14.50
CA TYR A 131 -8.70 5.69 -14.69
C TYR A 131 -9.35 4.92 -13.54
N ARG A 132 -10.06 5.62 -12.64
CA ARG A 132 -10.84 4.98 -11.57
C ARG A 132 -12.07 4.29 -12.14
N GLY A 133 -12.64 3.34 -11.39
CA GLY A 133 -13.82 2.58 -11.80
C GLY A 133 -13.54 1.43 -12.80
N ARG A 134 -12.34 1.38 -13.41
CA ARG A 134 -11.94 0.36 -14.41
C ARG A 134 -11.30 -0.90 -13.80
N LYS A 135 -11.47 -1.15 -12.51
CA LYS A 135 -10.85 -2.27 -11.77
C LYS A 135 -9.31 -2.26 -11.77
N THR A 136 -8.68 -1.16 -12.18
CA THR A 136 -7.22 -0.99 -12.24
C THR A 136 -6.56 -1.30 -10.89
N TYR A 137 -7.11 -0.78 -9.79
CA TYR A 137 -6.59 -1.04 -8.44
C TYR A 137 -6.64 -2.53 -8.06
N GLN A 138 -7.74 -3.21 -8.35
CA GLN A 138 -7.91 -4.64 -8.09
C GLN A 138 -6.89 -5.48 -8.88
N ASN A 139 -6.71 -5.19 -10.18
CA ASN A 139 -5.73 -5.87 -11.01
C ASN A 139 -4.30 -5.64 -10.48
N MET A 140 -3.94 -4.42 -10.06
CA MET A 140 -2.64 -4.16 -9.44
C MET A 140 -2.42 -4.97 -8.15
N LEU A 141 -3.43 -5.08 -7.28
CA LEU A 141 -3.32 -5.85 -6.05
C LEU A 141 -3.05 -7.34 -6.34
N VAL A 142 -3.77 -7.91 -7.30
CA VAL A 142 -3.58 -9.33 -7.68
C VAL A 142 -2.20 -9.56 -8.27
N GLU A 143 -1.80 -8.76 -9.27
CA GLU A 143 -0.51 -8.94 -9.94
C GLU A 143 0.67 -8.69 -9.00
N LEU A 144 0.60 -7.65 -8.16
CA LEU A 144 1.64 -7.40 -7.15
C LEU A 144 1.73 -8.54 -6.14
N SER A 145 0.59 -9.09 -5.70
CA SER A 145 0.59 -10.21 -4.75
C SER A 145 1.19 -11.48 -5.36
N LYS A 146 0.86 -11.79 -6.61
CA LYS A 146 1.48 -12.89 -7.36
C LYS A 146 2.98 -12.71 -7.45
N LEU A 147 3.43 -11.54 -7.93
CA LEU A 147 4.84 -11.21 -8.07
C LEU A 147 5.61 -11.36 -6.76
N VAL A 148 5.04 -10.88 -5.65
CA VAL A 148 5.64 -11.03 -4.31
C VAL A 148 5.72 -12.49 -3.91
N PHE A 149 4.67 -13.27 -4.08
CA PHE A 149 4.68 -14.69 -3.73
C PHE A 149 5.63 -15.52 -4.61
N GLU A 150 5.74 -15.21 -5.90
CA GLU A 150 6.63 -15.91 -6.82
C GLU A 150 8.10 -15.60 -6.57
N SER A 151 8.42 -14.34 -6.27
CA SER A 151 9.81 -13.87 -6.14
C SER A 151 10.40 -13.94 -4.73
N THR A 152 9.58 -14.26 -3.71
CA THR A 152 10.02 -14.24 -2.30
C THR A 152 9.47 -15.43 -1.52
N PRO A 153 10.09 -15.82 -0.38
CA PRO A 153 9.59 -16.90 0.47
C PRO A 153 8.48 -16.46 1.44
N VAL A 154 7.94 -15.23 1.35
CA VAL A 154 6.89 -14.77 2.28
C VAL A 154 5.65 -15.66 2.18
N ARG A 155 5.00 -15.85 3.31
CA ARG A 155 3.79 -16.68 3.44
C ARG A 155 2.52 -15.86 3.53
N ARG A 156 2.65 -14.56 3.84
CA ARG A 156 1.52 -13.64 4.06
C ARG A 156 1.82 -12.27 3.47
N ILE A 157 0.81 -11.68 2.86
CA ILE A 157 0.81 -10.27 2.49
C ILE A 157 -0.25 -9.55 3.30
N LEU A 158 0.12 -8.44 3.93
CA LEU A 158 -0.78 -7.51 4.62
C LEU A 158 -1.05 -6.29 3.77
N ILE A 159 -2.25 -5.74 3.90
CA ILE A 159 -2.62 -4.43 3.39
C ILE A 159 -3.58 -3.76 4.38
N SER A 160 -3.60 -2.43 4.42
CA SER A 160 -4.61 -1.73 5.20
C SER A 160 -5.17 -0.54 4.45
N CYS A 161 -6.40 -0.17 4.79
CA CYS A 161 -7.01 1.09 4.37
C CYS A 161 -7.80 1.69 5.54
N ALA A 162 -8.03 3.00 5.47
CA ALA A 162 -8.95 3.66 6.39
C ALA A 162 -10.35 3.05 6.27
N LEU A 163 -11.03 2.89 7.38
CA LEU A 163 -12.33 2.20 7.43
C LEU A 163 -13.42 2.93 6.62
N ASP A 164 -13.29 4.25 6.48
CA ASP A 164 -14.17 5.11 5.69
C ASP A 164 -13.80 5.16 4.19
N ASN A 165 -12.65 4.59 3.79
CA ASN A 165 -12.26 4.46 2.39
C ASN A 165 -12.94 3.23 1.75
N LEU A 166 -14.27 3.30 1.62
CA LEU A 166 -15.10 2.21 1.11
C LEU A 166 -14.67 1.68 -0.26
N PRO A 167 -14.25 2.51 -1.24
CA PRO A 167 -13.77 2.00 -2.53
C PRO A 167 -12.54 1.09 -2.40
N SER A 168 -11.56 1.49 -1.57
CA SER A 168 -10.37 0.66 -1.32
C SER A 168 -10.73 -0.60 -0.53
N TYR A 169 -11.55 -0.45 0.51
CA TYR A 169 -12.03 -1.55 1.33
C TYR A 169 -12.68 -2.65 0.48
N SER A 170 -13.71 -2.29 -0.30
CA SER A 170 -14.42 -3.24 -1.18
C SER A 170 -13.50 -3.85 -2.24
N ALA A 171 -12.54 -3.07 -2.79
CA ALA A 171 -11.62 -3.59 -3.80
C ALA A 171 -10.69 -4.66 -3.21
N ILE A 172 -10.17 -4.45 -1.99
CA ILE A 172 -9.30 -5.39 -1.29
C ILE A 172 -10.02 -6.70 -0.98
N GLU A 173 -11.26 -6.64 -0.47
CA GLU A 173 -12.06 -7.84 -0.20
C GLU A 173 -12.38 -8.63 -1.48
N ARG A 174 -12.78 -7.94 -2.55
CA ARG A 174 -13.16 -8.57 -3.83
C ARG A 174 -12.04 -9.36 -4.48
N VAL A 175 -10.79 -8.97 -4.28
CA VAL A 175 -9.64 -9.71 -4.83
C VAL A 175 -9.18 -10.87 -3.95
N GLY A 176 -9.86 -11.13 -2.82
CA GLY A 176 -9.62 -12.30 -1.99
C GLY A 176 -8.83 -12.05 -0.71
N PHE A 177 -8.49 -10.79 -0.39
CA PHE A 177 -7.96 -10.50 0.94
C PHE A 177 -9.05 -10.59 1.99
N ARG A 178 -8.78 -11.31 3.07
CA ARG A 178 -9.70 -11.39 4.22
C ARG A 178 -9.36 -10.34 5.26
N ARG A 179 -10.37 -9.73 5.85
CA ARG A 179 -10.18 -8.80 6.96
C ARG A 179 -9.68 -9.53 8.20
N LEU A 180 -8.52 -9.11 8.70
CA LEU A 180 -7.90 -9.68 9.89
C LEU A 180 -8.41 -8.97 11.15
N LEU A 181 -8.41 -7.64 11.17
CA LEU A 181 -8.90 -6.85 12.30
C LEU A 181 -9.17 -5.39 11.88
N ILE A 182 -9.87 -4.66 12.75
CA ILE A 182 -9.92 -3.20 12.72
C ILE A 182 -8.94 -2.70 13.78
N LEU A 183 -8.00 -1.85 13.36
CA LEU A 183 -6.95 -1.30 14.20
C LEU A 183 -7.24 0.18 14.51
N PRO A 184 -7.66 0.53 15.73
CA PRO A 184 -7.71 1.92 16.16
C PRO A 184 -6.28 2.43 16.39
N ILE A 185 -6.00 3.62 15.86
CA ILE A 185 -4.70 4.29 15.96
C ILE A 185 -4.95 5.71 16.47
N LEU A 186 -4.32 6.06 17.57
CA LEU A 186 -4.29 7.43 18.06
C LEU A 186 -3.05 8.13 17.50
N ARG A 187 -3.25 9.22 16.77
CA ARG A 187 -2.17 10.13 16.36
C ARG A 187 -2.25 11.41 17.17
N TRP A 188 -1.16 11.74 17.82
CA TRP A 188 -1.05 12.96 18.61
C TRP A 188 0.40 13.49 18.62
N ARG A 189 0.57 14.75 18.26
CA ARG A 189 1.89 15.43 18.23
C ARG A 189 2.99 14.64 17.51
N GLY A 190 2.66 14.02 16.39
CA GLY A 190 3.61 13.17 15.64
C GLY A 190 3.82 11.78 16.22
N HIS A 191 3.32 11.49 17.40
CA HIS A 191 3.33 10.15 18.00
C HIS A 191 2.13 9.34 17.51
N MET A 192 2.33 8.03 17.45
CA MET A 192 1.28 7.07 17.07
C MET A 192 1.20 5.96 18.11
N ILE A 193 0.00 5.79 18.68
CA ILE A 193 -0.30 4.73 19.63
C ILE A 193 -1.31 3.79 18.95
N ARG A 194 -0.99 2.52 18.86
CA ARG A 194 -1.88 1.46 18.39
C ARG A 194 -2.47 0.70 19.56
N PHE A 195 -3.76 0.43 19.50
CA PHE A 195 -4.48 -0.25 20.61
C PHE A 195 -4.59 -1.76 20.43
N ALA A 196 -4.11 -2.32 19.32
CA ALA A 196 -4.08 -3.76 19.08
C ALA A 196 -2.79 -4.18 18.40
N ARG A 197 -2.46 -5.47 18.50
CA ARG A 197 -1.35 -6.09 17.78
C ARG A 197 -1.88 -6.90 16.61
N ILE A 198 -1.18 -6.86 15.50
CA ILE A 198 -1.46 -7.74 14.37
C ILE A 198 -0.91 -9.12 14.73
N PRO A 199 -1.73 -10.17 14.68
CA PRO A 199 -1.30 -11.53 14.95
C PRO A 199 -0.13 -11.94 14.05
N LYS A 200 0.77 -12.76 14.55
CA LYS A 200 1.79 -13.41 13.73
C LYS A 200 1.14 -14.49 12.86
N VAL A 201 1.80 -14.86 11.76
CA VAL A 201 1.44 -16.07 11.00
C VAL A 201 1.70 -17.25 11.91
N GLU A 202 0.69 -18.09 12.13
CA GLU A 202 0.90 -19.38 12.77
C GLU A 202 1.88 -20.18 11.91
N SER A 203 2.95 -20.68 12.53
CA SER A 203 3.79 -21.70 11.90
C SER A 203 2.90 -22.91 11.66
N ASP A 204 2.79 -23.36 10.41
CA ASP A 204 2.21 -24.67 10.08
C ASP A 204 3.09 -25.74 10.74
N ASN A 205 2.90 -25.95 12.05
CA ASN A 205 3.25 -27.21 12.67
C ASN A 205 2.24 -28.23 12.14
N GLN A 206 2.50 -28.75 10.94
CA GLN A 206 1.99 -30.04 10.55
C GLN A 206 2.43 -31.01 11.66
N LYS A 207 1.53 -31.36 12.55
CA LYS A 207 1.64 -32.60 13.32
C LYS A 207 1.71 -33.71 12.29
N VAL A 208 2.93 -34.14 11.96
CA VAL A 208 3.17 -35.41 11.30
C VAL A 208 2.55 -36.42 12.24
N PRO A 209 1.54 -37.21 11.82
CA PRO A 209 1.05 -38.30 12.65
C PRO A 209 2.20 -39.25 12.87
N ARG A 210 2.63 -39.43 14.09
CA ARG A 210 3.57 -40.52 14.45
C ARG A 210 2.81 -41.82 14.24
N SER A 211 3.20 -42.52 13.17
CA SER A 211 2.87 -43.93 12.95
C SER A 211 3.52 -44.82 14.00
#